data_cbedfaa58e03b29bd7560f8c095c9151
#
_entry.id   cbedfaa58e03b29bd7560f8c095c9151
#
_cell.length_a   1.000
_cell.length_b   1.000
_cell.length_c   1.000
_cell.angle_alpha   90.00
_cell.angle_beta   90.00
_cell.angle_gamma   90.00
#
_symmetry.space_group_name_H-M   'P 1'
#
loop_
_entity.id
_entity.type
_entity.pdbx_description
1 polymer ?
#
loop_
_entity_poly.entity_id
_entity_poly.type
_entity_poly.pdbx_seq_one_letter_code
_entity_poly.pdbx_strand_id
1 'polypeptide(L)'
;GSGGSGGTTTAGVNTILGDAGKTVTSVGSTVDSLGSQLPTNNPVTSTVSTTVSGVGSAVSTVGTGVTTGVGDPNNPNGVGTTVKGVTTSVTSLGNTVSTVGTGLASSTSGTPVSGVTGLTGSVVNSTGQLVSNTGTGLTNTVSSPAVTQVTTDTTTLANKTLGGVQGVTQTVGTTTGLGTPVNGLLTQVGGTVSGVGTNISSSNSGLSGVGQVVQLVGPTVPDSGTVVLPPSPT
;
A
#
# COMPACT_ATOMS: atom_id res chain seq x y z
N GLY A 1 0.45 -18.08 -7.25
CA GLY A 1 0.66 -18.65 -6.33
C GLY A 1 1.71 -19.70 -6.24
N SER A 2 2.52 -19.49 -5.31
CA SER A 2 3.56 -20.44 -4.99
C SER A 2 3.01 -21.79 -4.51
N GLY A 3 1.83 -21.81 -3.96
CA GLY A 3 1.31 -22.99 -3.30
C GLY A 3 0.70 -24.03 -4.22
N GLY A 4 0.35 -23.67 -5.42
CA GLY A 4 -0.33 -24.58 -6.33
C GLY A 4 0.41 -24.80 -7.60
N SER A 5 -0.07 -25.76 -8.38
CA SER A 5 0.50 -26.01 -9.69
C SER A 5 0.38 -24.81 -10.61
N GLY A 6 -0.66 -24.00 -10.44
CA GLY A 6 -0.78 -22.76 -11.17
C GLY A 6 0.06 -21.63 -10.57
N GLY A 7 0.57 -21.86 -9.37
CA GLY A 7 1.26 -20.83 -8.63
C GLY A 7 2.59 -20.44 -9.21
N THR A 8 3.31 -21.36 -9.81
CA THR A 8 4.63 -21.03 -10.36
C THR A 8 4.56 -20.11 -11.56
N THR A 9 3.48 -20.19 -12.35
CA THR A 9 3.31 -19.30 -13.50
C THR A 9 2.81 -17.91 -13.11
N THR A 10 2.03 -17.80 -12.04
CA THR A 10 1.52 -16.50 -11.56
C THR A 10 2.39 -15.89 -10.49
N ALA A 11 3.31 -16.66 -9.89
CA ALA A 11 4.14 -16.20 -8.77
C ALA A 11 4.93 -14.94 -9.10
N GLY A 12 5.46 -14.82 -10.33
CA GLY A 12 6.22 -13.66 -10.73
C GLY A 12 5.38 -12.38 -10.69
N VAL A 13 4.18 -12.40 -11.27
CA VAL A 13 3.30 -11.24 -11.27
C VAL A 13 2.82 -10.94 -9.86
N ASN A 14 2.40 -11.97 -9.10
CA ASN A 14 1.97 -11.77 -7.72
C ASN A 14 3.11 -11.23 -6.84
N THR A 15 4.35 -11.69 -7.07
CA THR A 15 5.50 -11.18 -6.34
C THR A 15 5.72 -9.71 -6.63
N ILE A 16 5.60 -9.29 -7.89
CA ILE A 16 5.71 -7.88 -8.27
C ILE A 16 4.61 -7.07 -7.60
N LEU A 17 3.38 -7.56 -7.60
CA LEU A 17 2.25 -6.90 -6.93
C LEU A 17 2.47 -6.83 -5.42
N GLY A 18 2.98 -7.90 -4.82
CA GLY A 18 3.32 -7.91 -3.40
C GLY A 18 4.41 -6.89 -3.08
N ASP A 19 5.43 -6.78 -3.91
CA ASP A 19 6.48 -5.78 -3.75
C ASP A 19 5.91 -4.36 -3.87
N ALA A 20 4.99 -4.15 -4.81
CA ALA A 20 4.32 -2.87 -4.95
C ALA A 20 3.52 -2.52 -3.69
N GLY A 21 2.80 -3.50 -3.13
CA GLY A 21 2.06 -3.30 -1.88
C GLY A 21 2.98 -2.96 -0.71
N LYS A 22 4.10 -3.65 -0.58
CA LYS A 22 5.10 -3.36 0.45
C LYS A 22 5.68 -1.96 0.31
N THR A 23 5.95 -1.54 -0.92
CA THR A 23 6.45 -0.19 -1.20
C THR A 23 5.42 0.85 -0.78
N VAL A 24 4.15 0.65 -1.11
CA VAL A 24 3.07 1.55 -0.70
C VAL A 24 2.96 1.61 0.82
N THR A 25 3.01 0.46 1.50
CA THR A 25 2.99 0.40 2.96
C THR A 25 4.17 1.19 3.55
N SER A 26 5.35 1.05 2.99
CA SER A 26 6.54 1.78 3.46
C SER A 26 6.42 3.28 3.22
N VAL A 27 5.85 3.70 2.09
CA VAL A 27 5.56 5.12 1.85
C VAL A 27 4.60 5.63 2.92
N GLY A 28 3.54 4.89 3.22
CA GLY A 28 2.59 5.28 4.27
C GLY A 28 3.25 5.39 5.63
N SER A 29 4.10 4.45 5.99
CA SER A 29 4.84 4.48 7.26
C SER A 29 5.81 5.65 7.32
N THR A 30 6.45 5.99 6.20
CA THR A 30 7.35 7.14 6.13
C THR A 30 6.57 8.44 6.33
N VAL A 31 5.42 8.58 5.69
CA VAL A 31 4.57 9.76 5.85
C VAL A 31 4.08 9.87 7.28
N ASP A 32 3.66 8.75 7.88
CA ASP A 32 3.25 8.73 9.29
C ASP A 32 4.40 9.17 10.21
N SER A 33 5.59 8.68 9.99
CA SER A 33 6.77 9.06 10.77
C SER A 33 7.09 10.55 10.62
N LEU A 34 6.97 11.10 9.41
CA LEU A 34 7.16 12.52 9.20
C LEU A 34 6.14 13.34 9.98
N GLY A 35 4.88 12.91 9.99
CA GLY A 35 3.86 13.56 10.80
C GLY A 35 4.18 13.52 12.28
N SER A 36 4.65 12.37 12.76
CA SER A 36 4.99 12.18 14.17
C SER A 36 6.17 13.04 14.63
N GLN A 37 7.05 13.44 13.71
CA GLN A 37 8.20 14.28 14.01
C GLN A 37 7.85 15.76 14.11
N LEU A 38 6.66 16.16 13.68
CA LEU A 38 6.26 17.55 13.75
C LEU A 38 5.94 17.96 15.19
N PRO A 39 6.24 19.21 15.57
CA PRO A 39 5.91 19.68 16.92
C PRO A 39 4.39 19.64 17.16
N THR A 40 4.00 19.35 18.39
CA THR A 40 2.60 19.32 18.79
C THR A 40 2.27 20.36 19.85
N ASN A 41 3.17 21.33 20.04
CA ASN A 41 3.05 22.33 21.12
C ASN A 41 2.13 23.51 20.76
N ASN A 42 1.59 23.55 19.54
CA ASN A 42 0.59 24.55 19.17
C ASN A 42 -0.47 23.92 18.27
N PRO A 43 -1.66 24.55 18.15
CA PRO A 43 -2.77 23.95 17.41
C PRO A 43 -2.48 23.73 15.93
N VAL A 44 -1.72 24.61 15.30
CA VAL A 44 -1.45 24.52 13.86
C VAL A 44 -0.58 23.33 13.55
N THR A 45 0.58 23.20 14.21
CA THR A 45 1.49 22.09 13.97
C THR A 45 0.93 20.76 14.46
N SER A 46 0.15 20.77 15.53
CA SER A 46 -0.55 19.58 16.01
C SER A 46 -1.57 19.09 14.97
N THR A 47 -2.31 20.00 14.37
CA THR A 47 -3.27 19.65 13.32
C THR A 47 -2.56 19.06 12.10
N VAL A 48 -1.45 19.68 11.68
CA VAL A 48 -0.66 19.18 10.56
C VAL A 48 -0.09 17.81 10.89
N SER A 49 0.44 17.62 12.09
CA SER A 49 0.96 16.31 12.53
C SER A 49 -0.11 15.23 12.47
N THR A 50 -1.29 15.48 13.00
CA THR A 50 -2.41 14.53 12.97
C THR A 50 -2.81 14.21 11.55
N THR A 51 -2.89 15.22 10.68
CA THR A 51 -3.28 15.03 9.29
C THR A 51 -2.24 14.17 8.55
N VAL A 52 -0.98 14.50 8.68
CA VAL A 52 0.10 13.78 7.98
C VAL A 52 0.17 12.34 8.46
N SER A 53 0.12 12.10 9.77
CA SER A 53 0.11 10.74 10.31
C SER A 53 -1.12 9.95 9.86
N GLY A 54 -2.28 10.59 9.83
CA GLY A 54 -3.51 9.92 9.39
C GLY A 54 -3.47 9.54 7.92
N VAL A 55 -2.93 10.42 7.07
CA VAL A 55 -2.75 10.10 5.65
C VAL A 55 -1.75 8.97 5.49
N GLY A 56 -0.65 8.98 6.23
CA GLY A 56 0.34 7.91 6.19
C GLY A 56 -0.27 6.56 6.56
N SER A 57 -1.08 6.52 7.62
CA SER A 57 -1.77 5.30 8.04
C SER A 57 -2.74 4.80 6.97
N ALA A 58 -3.48 5.71 6.33
CA ALA A 58 -4.40 5.32 5.26
C ALA A 58 -3.64 4.74 4.06
N VAL A 59 -2.52 5.34 3.68
CA VAL A 59 -1.68 4.82 2.59
C VAL A 59 -1.14 3.44 2.95
N SER A 60 -0.68 3.24 4.20
CA SER A 60 -0.22 1.92 4.66
C SER A 60 -1.33 0.88 4.57
N THR A 61 -2.54 1.25 4.90
CA THR A 61 -3.69 0.33 4.84
C THR A 61 -3.93 -0.13 3.41
N VAL A 62 -3.85 0.79 2.44
CA VAL A 62 -3.96 0.41 1.02
C VAL A 62 -2.83 -0.53 0.63
N GLY A 63 -1.60 -0.22 1.01
CA GLY A 63 -0.44 -1.07 0.70
C GLY A 63 -0.59 -2.48 1.25
N THR A 64 -1.07 -2.61 2.49
CA THR A 64 -1.34 -3.91 3.10
C THR A 64 -2.43 -4.66 2.33
N GLY A 65 -3.48 -3.94 1.89
CA GLY A 65 -4.53 -4.54 1.09
C GLY A 65 -4.01 -5.10 -0.24
N VAL A 66 -3.06 -4.40 -0.87
CA VAL A 66 -2.42 -4.91 -2.09
C VAL A 66 -1.56 -6.14 -1.77
N THR A 67 -0.72 -6.05 -0.75
CA THR A 67 0.19 -7.15 -0.39
C THR A 67 -0.56 -8.44 -0.04
N THR A 68 -1.60 -8.33 0.78
CA THR A 68 -2.36 -9.50 1.22
C THR A 68 -3.50 -9.86 0.28
N GLY A 69 -3.81 -8.99 -0.67
CA GLY A 69 -4.85 -9.21 -1.67
C GLY A 69 -4.27 -9.72 -2.98
N VAL A 70 -4.17 -8.83 -3.96
CA VAL A 70 -3.71 -9.24 -5.31
C VAL A 70 -2.25 -9.65 -5.32
N GLY A 71 -1.45 -9.24 -4.34
CA GLY A 71 -0.07 -9.65 -4.19
C GLY A 71 0.11 -11.02 -3.54
N ASP A 72 -0.94 -11.60 -2.99
CA ASP A 72 -0.89 -12.92 -2.36
C ASP A 72 -1.53 -13.95 -3.29
N PRO A 73 -0.73 -14.79 -3.93
CA PRO A 73 -1.25 -15.80 -4.85
C PRO A 73 -2.11 -16.86 -4.17
N ASN A 74 -2.01 -16.99 -2.85
CA ASN A 74 -2.78 -17.97 -2.10
C ASN A 74 -4.13 -17.44 -1.63
N ASN A 75 -4.41 -16.15 -1.82
CA ASN A 75 -5.67 -15.55 -1.43
C ASN A 75 -6.70 -15.77 -2.54
N PRO A 76 -7.73 -16.62 -2.34
CA PRO A 76 -8.72 -16.90 -3.38
C PRO A 76 -9.60 -15.69 -3.70
N ASN A 77 -9.60 -14.67 -2.87
CA ASN A 77 -10.31 -13.42 -3.09
C ASN A 77 -9.37 -12.22 -2.96
N GLY A 78 -8.24 -12.28 -3.66
CA GLY A 78 -7.24 -11.22 -3.61
C GLY A 78 -7.80 -9.87 -4.02
N VAL A 79 -8.64 -9.84 -5.07
CA VAL A 79 -9.29 -8.61 -5.52
C VAL A 79 -10.16 -8.02 -4.40
N GLY A 80 -10.96 -8.85 -3.74
CA GLY A 80 -11.81 -8.38 -2.64
C GLY A 80 -11.00 -7.82 -1.48
N THR A 81 -9.90 -8.49 -1.13
CA THR A 81 -9.03 -8.03 -0.05
C THR A 81 -8.42 -6.67 -0.38
N THR A 82 -7.95 -6.48 -1.61
CA THR A 82 -7.40 -5.20 -2.04
C THR A 82 -8.47 -4.10 -2.00
N VAL A 83 -9.67 -4.38 -2.49
CA VAL A 83 -10.78 -3.41 -2.46
C VAL A 83 -11.13 -3.04 -1.03
N LYS A 84 -11.16 -4.01 -0.11
CA LYS A 84 -11.39 -3.71 1.31
C LYS A 84 -10.29 -2.83 1.89
N GLY A 85 -9.05 -3.00 1.48
CA GLY A 85 -7.97 -2.12 1.89
C GLY A 85 -8.27 -0.68 1.54
N VAL A 86 -8.81 -0.44 0.34
CA VAL A 86 -9.18 0.90 -0.10
C VAL A 86 -10.36 1.44 0.72
N THR A 87 -11.42 0.66 0.91
CA THR A 87 -12.59 1.13 1.65
C THR A 87 -12.26 1.37 3.12
N THR A 88 -11.41 0.53 3.71
CA THR A 88 -10.95 0.71 5.09
C THR A 88 -10.11 1.99 5.22
N SER A 89 -9.31 2.33 4.20
CA SER A 89 -8.54 3.57 4.22
C SER A 89 -9.45 4.80 4.17
N VAL A 90 -10.60 4.72 3.50
CA VAL A 90 -11.60 5.80 3.54
C VAL A 90 -12.11 6.01 4.96
N THR A 91 -12.41 4.92 5.67
CA THR A 91 -12.80 5.00 7.07
C THR A 91 -11.71 5.66 7.92
N SER A 92 -10.46 5.27 7.71
CA SER A 92 -9.32 5.85 8.44
C SER A 92 -9.18 7.34 8.16
N LEU A 93 -9.32 7.75 6.89
CA LEU A 93 -9.26 9.17 6.54
C LEU A 93 -10.39 9.96 7.20
N GLY A 94 -11.60 9.39 7.22
CA GLY A 94 -12.72 10.01 7.90
C GLY A 94 -12.44 10.20 9.39
N ASN A 95 -11.86 9.19 10.04
CA ASN A 95 -11.48 9.29 11.45
C ASN A 95 -10.41 10.34 11.67
N THR A 96 -9.47 10.48 10.77
CA THR A 96 -8.44 11.53 10.84
C THR A 96 -9.07 12.91 10.76
N VAL A 97 -9.99 13.13 9.82
CA VAL A 97 -10.70 14.40 9.68
C VAL A 97 -11.50 14.70 10.95
N SER A 98 -12.17 13.68 11.50
CA SER A 98 -12.91 13.84 12.75
C SER A 98 -12.00 14.24 13.91
N THR A 99 -10.85 13.59 14.03
CA THR A 99 -9.87 13.90 15.08
C THR A 99 -9.32 15.32 14.94
N VAL A 100 -9.06 15.75 13.70
CA VAL A 100 -8.63 17.14 13.43
C VAL A 100 -9.69 18.13 13.92
N GLY A 101 -10.95 17.87 13.59
CA GLY A 101 -12.04 18.74 14.02
C GLY A 101 -12.16 18.83 15.52
N THR A 102 -12.12 17.69 16.20
CA THR A 102 -12.18 17.63 17.67
C THR A 102 -10.97 18.33 18.29
N GLY A 103 -9.79 18.09 17.74
CA GLY A 103 -8.56 18.70 18.23
C GLY A 103 -8.56 20.22 18.06
N LEU A 104 -9.08 20.71 16.94
CA LEU A 104 -9.18 22.16 16.71
C LEU A 104 -10.10 22.82 17.73
N ALA A 105 -11.25 22.24 17.98
CA ALA A 105 -12.19 22.75 18.97
C ALA A 105 -11.57 22.73 20.38
N SER A 106 -10.91 21.63 20.74
CA SER A 106 -10.33 21.46 22.08
C SER A 106 -9.14 22.39 22.31
N SER A 107 -8.27 22.54 21.31
CA SER A 107 -7.02 23.30 21.48
C SER A 107 -7.25 24.79 21.60
N THR A 108 -8.41 25.31 21.16
CA THR A 108 -8.76 26.71 21.27
C THR A 108 -9.78 26.98 22.37
N SER A 109 -10.17 25.97 23.13
CA SER A 109 -11.11 26.10 24.25
C SER A 109 -10.59 27.11 25.26
N GLY A 110 -11.48 28.01 25.71
CA GLY A 110 -11.12 29.06 26.67
C GLY A 110 -10.43 30.27 26.05
N THR A 111 -10.21 30.30 24.73
CA THR A 111 -9.64 31.45 24.04
C THR A 111 -10.75 32.34 23.46
N PRO A 112 -10.46 33.60 23.12
CA PRO A 112 -11.47 34.51 22.52
C PRO A 112 -12.03 34.01 21.19
N VAL A 113 -11.30 33.11 20.48
CA VAL A 113 -11.72 32.57 19.19
C VAL A 113 -12.44 31.22 19.33
N SER A 114 -12.65 30.73 20.56
CA SER A 114 -13.19 29.39 20.79
C SER A 114 -14.60 29.21 20.20
N GLY A 115 -15.39 30.25 20.10
CA GLY A 115 -16.71 30.18 19.50
C GLY A 115 -16.65 29.83 18.01
N VAL A 116 -15.74 30.50 17.30
CA VAL A 116 -15.56 30.26 15.86
C VAL A 116 -14.88 28.92 15.60
N THR A 117 -13.78 28.63 16.30
CA THR A 117 -13.04 27.38 16.10
C THR A 117 -13.82 26.20 16.62
N GLY A 118 -14.64 26.36 17.66
CA GLY A 118 -15.53 25.31 18.15
C GLY A 118 -16.56 24.93 17.10
N LEU A 119 -17.18 25.90 16.44
CA LEU A 119 -18.13 25.64 15.36
C LEU A 119 -17.45 25.02 14.15
N THR A 120 -16.31 25.56 13.74
CA THR A 120 -15.52 25.02 12.64
C THR A 120 -15.09 23.57 12.95
N GLY A 121 -14.60 23.34 14.17
CA GLY A 121 -14.20 22.01 14.61
C GLY A 121 -15.35 21.02 14.61
N SER A 122 -16.55 21.46 15.00
CA SER A 122 -17.75 20.62 14.94
C SER A 122 -18.11 20.24 13.51
N VAL A 123 -18.05 21.18 12.57
CA VAL A 123 -18.32 20.91 11.16
C VAL A 123 -17.29 19.94 10.61
N VAL A 124 -16.01 20.14 10.89
CA VAL A 124 -14.94 19.25 10.44
C VAL A 124 -15.11 17.85 11.05
N ASN A 125 -15.43 17.78 12.35
CA ASN A 125 -15.68 16.49 13.01
C ASN A 125 -16.87 15.76 12.38
N SER A 126 -17.96 16.45 12.14
CA SER A 126 -19.14 15.85 11.51
C SER A 126 -18.85 15.39 10.09
N THR A 127 -18.06 16.15 9.35
CA THR A 127 -17.63 15.75 8.01
C THR A 127 -16.77 14.48 8.07
N GLY A 128 -15.86 14.42 9.03
CA GLY A 128 -15.03 13.23 9.22
C GLY A 128 -15.85 12.01 9.56
N GLN A 129 -16.85 12.16 10.44
CA GLN A 129 -17.75 11.06 10.79
C GLN A 129 -18.54 10.57 9.57
N LEU A 130 -18.99 11.50 8.73
CA LEU A 130 -19.70 11.14 7.50
C LEU A 130 -18.80 10.35 6.56
N VAL A 131 -17.57 10.79 6.37
CA VAL A 131 -16.59 10.08 5.53
C VAL A 131 -16.29 8.70 6.12
N SER A 132 -16.09 8.62 7.44
CA SER A 132 -15.83 7.34 8.11
C SER A 132 -17.02 6.38 7.96
N ASN A 133 -18.23 6.87 8.14
CA ASN A 133 -19.43 6.05 7.96
C ASN A 133 -19.58 5.57 6.53
N THR A 134 -19.23 6.42 5.56
CA THR A 134 -19.23 6.04 4.15
C THR A 134 -18.23 4.91 3.90
N GLY A 135 -17.02 5.03 4.45
CA GLY A 135 -16.02 3.97 4.33
C GLY A 135 -16.48 2.66 4.95
N THR A 136 -17.10 2.71 6.13
CA THR A 136 -17.65 1.53 6.79
C THR A 136 -18.77 0.91 5.96
N GLY A 137 -19.67 1.73 5.40
CA GLY A 137 -20.73 1.25 4.54
C GLY A 137 -20.19 0.59 3.28
N LEU A 138 -19.16 1.17 2.66
CA LEU A 138 -18.51 0.58 1.50
C LEU A 138 -17.85 -0.75 1.87
N THR A 139 -17.17 -0.82 3.00
CA THR A 139 -16.54 -2.07 3.46
C THR A 139 -17.60 -3.16 3.68
N ASN A 140 -18.73 -2.81 4.27
CA ASN A 140 -19.82 -3.76 4.46
C ASN A 140 -20.37 -4.24 3.12
N THR A 141 -20.50 -3.33 2.15
CA THR A 141 -20.99 -3.68 0.82
C THR A 141 -20.04 -4.64 0.11
N VAL A 142 -18.74 -4.34 0.10
CA VAL A 142 -17.76 -5.20 -0.58
C VAL A 142 -17.53 -6.51 0.16
N SER A 143 -17.95 -6.61 1.42
CA SER A 143 -17.89 -7.84 2.21
C SER A 143 -19.17 -8.67 2.09
N SER A 144 -20.20 -8.14 1.44
CA SER A 144 -21.45 -8.89 1.27
C SER A 144 -21.23 -10.14 0.43
N PRO A 145 -22.04 -11.20 0.62
CA PRO A 145 -21.84 -12.44 -0.14
C PRO A 145 -21.88 -12.25 -1.64
N ALA A 146 -22.78 -11.40 -2.14
CA ALA A 146 -22.92 -11.18 -3.58
C ALA A 146 -21.64 -10.53 -4.17
N VAL A 147 -21.12 -9.48 -3.52
CA VAL A 147 -19.91 -8.80 -3.97
C VAL A 147 -18.69 -9.71 -3.78
N THR A 148 -18.61 -10.43 -2.67
CA THR A 148 -17.53 -11.39 -2.42
C THR A 148 -17.46 -12.44 -3.52
N GLN A 149 -18.62 -12.93 -3.99
CA GLN A 149 -18.64 -13.87 -5.10
C GLN A 149 -18.07 -13.25 -6.37
N VAL A 150 -18.46 -12.03 -6.67
CA VAL A 150 -17.96 -11.32 -7.87
C VAL A 150 -16.45 -11.10 -7.76
N THR A 151 -15.94 -10.64 -6.62
CA THR A 151 -14.50 -10.39 -6.47
C THR A 151 -13.71 -11.70 -6.47
N THR A 152 -14.25 -12.77 -5.91
CA THR A 152 -13.62 -14.09 -5.94
C THR A 152 -13.55 -14.61 -7.38
N ASP A 153 -14.63 -14.50 -8.15
CA ASP A 153 -14.65 -14.91 -9.55
C ASP A 153 -13.67 -14.08 -10.37
N THR A 154 -13.61 -12.78 -10.11
CA THR A 154 -12.67 -11.88 -10.78
C THR A 154 -11.23 -12.28 -10.45
N THR A 155 -10.94 -12.60 -9.19
CA THR A 155 -9.61 -13.05 -8.77
C THR A 155 -9.21 -14.33 -9.50
N THR A 156 -10.12 -15.29 -9.60
CA THR A 156 -9.86 -16.54 -10.29
C THR A 156 -9.58 -16.30 -11.77
N LEU A 157 -10.38 -15.47 -12.41
CA LEU A 157 -10.21 -15.16 -13.84
C LEU A 157 -8.90 -14.40 -14.07
N ALA A 158 -8.59 -13.42 -13.23
CA ALA A 158 -7.35 -12.64 -13.35
C ALA A 158 -6.13 -13.54 -13.20
N ASN A 159 -6.13 -14.45 -12.23
CA ASN A 159 -5.01 -15.36 -12.01
C ASN A 159 -4.81 -16.30 -13.20
N LYS A 160 -5.88 -16.79 -13.79
CA LYS A 160 -5.79 -17.64 -15.00
C LYS A 160 -5.22 -16.86 -16.18
N THR A 161 -5.69 -15.64 -16.38
CA THR A 161 -5.23 -14.79 -17.49
C THR A 161 -3.75 -14.43 -17.30
N LEU A 162 -3.37 -14.00 -16.10
CA LEU A 162 -1.98 -13.64 -15.80
C LEU A 162 -1.07 -14.84 -15.93
N GLY A 163 -1.49 -16.00 -15.44
CA GLY A 163 -0.70 -17.24 -15.58
C GLY A 163 -0.46 -17.59 -17.02
N GLY A 164 -1.49 -17.45 -17.87
CA GLY A 164 -1.35 -17.71 -19.31
C GLY A 164 -0.40 -16.73 -19.97
N VAL A 165 -0.53 -15.45 -19.70
CA VAL A 165 0.36 -14.42 -20.27
C VAL A 165 1.80 -14.64 -19.79
N GLN A 166 2.01 -14.89 -18.50
CA GLN A 166 3.34 -15.13 -17.96
C GLN A 166 3.96 -16.37 -18.56
N GLY A 167 3.18 -17.43 -18.75
CA GLY A 167 3.68 -18.64 -19.39
C GLY A 167 4.18 -18.40 -20.80
N VAL A 168 3.47 -17.57 -21.57
CA VAL A 168 3.89 -17.20 -22.93
C VAL A 168 5.20 -16.40 -22.88
N THR A 169 5.29 -15.39 -22.00
CA THR A 169 6.51 -14.58 -21.94
C THR A 169 7.71 -15.37 -21.45
N GLN A 170 7.51 -16.31 -20.52
CA GLN A 170 8.58 -17.20 -20.06
C GLN A 170 9.04 -18.14 -21.18
N THR A 171 8.10 -18.64 -21.98
CA THR A 171 8.44 -19.48 -23.13
C THR A 171 9.25 -18.71 -24.14
N VAL A 172 8.87 -17.49 -24.44
CA VAL A 172 9.64 -16.61 -25.35
C VAL A 172 11.03 -16.36 -24.79
N GLY A 173 11.16 -16.04 -23.52
CA GLY A 173 12.45 -15.78 -22.87
C GLY A 173 13.36 -17.00 -22.92
N THR A 174 12.82 -18.19 -22.70
CA THR A 174 13.56 -19.44 -22.74
C THR A 174 13.95 -19.80 -24.17
N THR A 175 13.00 -19.71 -25.11
CA THR A 175 13.22 -20.07 -26.50
C THR A 175 14.25 -19.18 -27.17
N THR A 176 14.24 -17.89 -26.88
CA THR A 176 15.22 -16.95 -27.47
C THR A 176 16.56 -16.93 -26.73
N GLY A 177 16.61 -17.52 -25.53
CA GLY A 177 17.80 -17.47 -24.70
C GLY A 177 18.03 -16.14 -24.02
N LEU A 178 17.09 -15.18 -24.12
CA LEU A 178 17.23 -13.84 -23.54
C LEU A 178 16.77 -13.77 -22.09
N GLY A 179 16.06 -14.78 -21.59
CA GLY A 179 15.53 -14.74 -20.21
C GLY A 179 16.62 -14.61 -19.17
N THR A 180 17.66 -15.43 -19.24
CA THR A 180 18.76 -15.41 -18.26
C THR A 180 19.55 -14.10 -18.28
N PRO A 181 20.01 -13.59 -19.45
CA PRO A 181 20.72 -12.31 -19.48
C PRO A 181 19.87 -11.13 -18.96
N VAL A 182 18.61 -11.09 -19.35
CA VAL A 182 17.71 -10.00 -18.90
C VAL A 182 17.51 -10.10 -17.38
N ASN A 183 17.27 -11.30 -16.87
CA ASN A 183 17.11 -11.49 -15.42
C ASN A 183 18.38 -11.10 -14.66
N GLY A 184 19.55 -11.46 -15.19
CA GLY A 184 20.83 -11.10 -14.59
C GLY A 184 21.02 -9.58 -14.51
N LEU A 185 20.68 -8.88 -15.59
CA LEU A 185 20.74 -7.42 -15.61
C LEU A 185 19.79 -6.81 -14.58
N LEU A 186 18.56 -7.31 -14.51
CA LEU A 186 17.59 -6.79 -13.55
C LEU A 186 18.06 -7.02 -12.12
N THR A 187 18.70 -8.16 -11.84
CA THR A 187 19.25 -8.46 -10.52
C THR A 187 20.34 -7.45 -10.14
N GLN A 188 21.23 -7.10 -11.08
CA GLN A 188 22.27 -6.12 -10.83
C GLN A 188 21.70 -4.73 -10.61
N VAL A 189 20.72 -4.33 -11.40
CA VAL A 189 20.07 -3.02 -11.23
C VAL A 189 19.36 -2.97 -9.87
N GLY A 190 18.64 -4.02 -9.51
CA GLY A 190 17.96 -4.09 -8.22
C GLY A 190 18.92 -3.99 -7.03
N GLY A 191 20.06 -4.68 -7.12
CA GLY A 191 21.10 -4.59 -6.09
C GLY A 191 21.67 -3.19 -5.96
N THR A 192 21.89 -2.50 -7.08
CA THR A 192 22.36 -1.12 -7.07
C THR A 192 21.35 -0.19 -6.43
N VAL A 193 20.06 -0.34 -6.77
CA VAL A 193 18.98 0.48 -6.18
C VAL A 193 18.90 0.24 -4.67
N SER A 194 18.96 -1.02 -4.23
CA SER A 194 18.96 -1.34 -2.80
C SER A 194 20.16 -0.73 -2.08
N GLY A 195 21.33 -0.76 -2.71
CA GLY A 195 22.53 -0.15 -2.16
C GLY A 195 22.40 1.35 -1.98
N VAL A 196 21.78 2.03 -2.94
CA VAL A 196 21.48 3.47 -2.82
C VAL A 196 20.58 3.71 -1.61
N GLY A 197 19.53 2.89 -1.44
CA GLY A 197 18.65 3.02 -0.29
C GLY A 197 19.38 2.84 1.04
N THR A 198 20.28 1.87 1.13
CA THR A 198 21.09 1.64 2.31
C THR A 198 21.97 2.86 2.60
N ASN A 199 22.60 3.43 1.58
CA ASN A 199 23.45 4.61 1.75
C ASN A 199 22.66 5.82 2.25
N ILE A 200 21.44 6.02 1.73
CA ILE A 200 20.57 7.11 2.19
C ILE A 200 20.24 6.93 3.68
N SER A 201 19.87 5.73 4.08
CA SER A 201 19.54 5.44 5.49
C SER A 201 20.73 5.63 6.41
N SER A 202 21.93 5.22 5.96
CA SER A 202 23.15 5.28 6.77
C SER A 202 23.69 6.70 6.91
N SER A 203 23.54 7.53 5.86
CA SER A 203 24.12 8.87 5.88
C SER A 203 23.27 9.88 6.64
N ASN A 204 21.99 9.62 6.83
CA ASN A 204 21.13 10.53 7.58
C ASN A 204 19.97 9.76 8.19
N SER A 205 19.97 9.64 9.51
CA SER A 205 18.93 8.89 10.21
C SER A 205 17.53 9.49 10.03
N GLY A 206 17.44 10.80 9.78
CA GLY A 206 16.15 11.44 9.48
C GLY A 206 15.59 11.01 8.15
N LEU A 207 16.40 10.47 7.24
CA LEU A 207 15.97 9.98 5.94
C LEU A 207 15.85 8.47 5.89
N SER A 208 15.88 7.78 7.04
CA SER A 208 15.85 6.31 7.05
C SER A 208 14.58 5.75 6.39
N GLY A 209 13.44 6.44 6.55
CA GLY A 209 12.21 6.02 5.88
C GLY A 209 12.33 6.10 4.37
N VAL A 210 12.94 7.17 3.85
CA VAL A 210 13.18 7.32 2.42
C VAL A 210 14.10 6.21 1.92
N GLY A 211 15.19 5.94 2.65
CA GLY A 211 16.10 4.85 2.32
C GLY A 211 15.42 3.50 2.29
N GLN A 212 14.52 3.24 3.23
CA GLN A 212 13.76 1.98 3.26
C GLN A 212 12.86 1.83 2.03
N VAL A 213 12.21 2.92 1.59
CA VAL A 213 11.39 2.88 0.38
C VAL A 213 12.28 2.51 -0.83
N VAL A 214 13.43 3.14 -0.96
CA VAL A 214 14.36 2.85 -2.06
C VAL A 214 14.85 1.40 -1.98
N GLN A 215 15.14 0.89 -0.78
CA GLN A 215 15.53 -0.50 -0.58
C GLN A 215 14.44 -1.49 -1.02
N LEU A 216 13.17 -1.14 -0.83
CA LEU A 216 12.06 -2.00 -1.26
C LEU A 216 11.85 -1.97 -2.77
N VAL A 217 12.18 -0.86 -3.43
CA VAL A 217 12.13 -0.78 -4.88
C VAL A 217 13.19 -1.67 -5.51
N GLY A 218 14.37 -1.77 -4.89
CA GLY A 218 15.46 -2.58 -5.41
C GLY A 218 15.07 -4.02 -5.73
N PRO A 219 14.48 -4.78 -4.78
CA PRO A 219 14.06 -6.16 -5.06
C PRO A 219 12.95 -6.29 -6.10
N THR A 220 12.14 -5.24 -6.30
CA THR A 220 11.08 -5.25 -7.31
C THR A 220 11.68 -5.38 -8.71
N VAL A 221 12.84 -4.80 -8.96
CA VAL A 221 13.47 -4.83 -10.28
C VAL A 221 13.85 -6.25 -10.69
N PRO A 222 14.62 -7.04 -9.88
CA PRO A 222 14.91 -8.42 -10.26
C PRO A 222 13.68 -9.32 -10.26
N ASP A 223 12.68 -9.05 -9.40
CA ASP A 223 11.45 -9.84 -9.40
C ASP A 223 10.72 -9.75 -10.73
N SER A 224 10.86 -8.65 -11.46
CA SER A 224 10.28 -8.52 -12.79
C SER A 224 10.91 -9.49 -13.81
N GLY A 225 12.12 -9.97 -13.52
CA GLY A 225 12.78 -10.96 -14.38
C GLY A 225 12.06 -12.31 -14.41
N THR A 226 11.24 -12.62 -13.42
CA THR A 226 10.45 -13.85 -13.39
C THR A 226 9.40 -13.91 -14.50
N VAL A 227 9.11 -12.80 -15.14
CA VAL A 227 8.19 -12.73 -16.27
C VAL A 227 8.82 -13.36 -17.51
N VAL A 228 10.14 -13.31 -17.64
CA VAL A 228 10.86 -13.83 -18.82
C VAL A 228 11.70 -15.08 -18.52
N LEU A 229 11.83 -15.45 -17.24
CA LEU A 229 12.60 -16.61 -16.81
C LEU A 229 11.80 -17.37 -15.74
N PRO A 230 11.41 -18.62 -15.99
CA PRO A 230 10.69 -19.38 -14.97
C PRO A 230 11.57 -19.65 -13.75
N PRO A 231 10.96 -19.86 -12.56
CA PRO A 231 11.71 -20.23 -11.37
C PRO A 231 12.50 -21.51 -11.59
N SER A 232 13.65 -21.60 -10.92
CA SER A 232 14.46 -22.83 -11.00
C SER A 232 13.68 -24.02 -10.42
N PRO A 233 13.71 -25.18 -11.08
CA PRO A 233 13.12 -26.38 -10.49
C PRO A 233 13.93 -26.82 -9.28
N THR A 234 13.27 -27.01 -8.15
CA THR A 234 13.95 -27.48 -6.93
C THR A 234 13.10 -28.43 -6.15
#